data_193f83566d118b1abdb8e721af252732
#
_entry.id   193f83566d118b1abdb8e721af252732
#
_cell.length_a   1.000
_cell.length_b   1.000
_cell.length_c   1.000
_cell.angle_alpha   90.00
_cell.angle_beta   90.00
_cell.angle_gamma   90.00
#
_symmetry.space_group_name_H-M   'P 1'
#
loop_
_entity.id
_entity.type
_entity.pdbx_description
1 polymer ?
#
loop_
_entity_poly.entity_id
_entity_poly.type
_entity_poly.pdbx_seq_one_letter_code
_entity_poly.pdbx_strand_id
1 'polypeptide(L)'
;MDTTFPDIIGQESAKRVLDFHIGGFKATKVMPHLMFVAPKGCGKTTLAKAVARTLKGIDDAKRYFEINCSTIKNVKQFFNQLVIPLMQDRDATILFDEASEIPKDVSMAMLTILNPNAENMTSFSFEDYTVDFDFSRLSFMFATTETQSVFHALMDRLELSLIHISEPTRPLE
;
A
#
# COMPACT_ATOMS: atom_id res chain seq x y z
N MET A 1 14.07 -0.79 -24.07
CA MET A 1 13.87 -1.29 -22.70
C MET A 1 12.40 -1.42 -22.42
N ASP A 2 11.98 -2.62 -22.13
CA ASP A 2 10.62 -2.85 -21.72
C ASP A 2 10.43 -2.25 -20.33
N THR A 3 9.62 -1.18 -20.25
CA THR A 3 9.29 -0.58 -18.97
C THR A 3 8.04 -1.27 -18.43
N THR A 4 8.06 -1.65 -17.16
CA THR A 4 6.93 -2.25 -16.48
C THR A 4 5.73 -1.30 -16.47
N PHE A 5 5.99 0.01 -16.59
CA PHE A 5 4.96 1.05 -16.52
C PHE A 5 5.01 1.94 -17.78
N PRO A 6 4.60 1.42 -18.96
CA PRO A 6 4.73 2.17 -20.21
C PRO A 6 3.85 3.42 -20.27
N ASP A 7 2.75 3.43 -19.51
CA ASP A 7 1.82 4.56 -19.51
C ASP A 7 2.22 5.68 -18.54
N ILE A 8 3.27 5.47 -17.75
CA ILE A 8 3.77 6.46 -16.80
C ILE A 8 4.94 7.19 -17.42
N ILE A 9 4.79 8.49 -17.63
CA ILE A 9 5.83 9.34 -18.20
C ILE A 9 6.76 9.83 -17.08
N GLY A 10 8.07 9.69 -17.28
CA GLY A 10 9.04 10.11 -16.27
C GLY A 10 9.07 9.19 -15.06
N GLN A 11 9.37 9.73 -13.89
CA GLN A 11 9.42 9.01 -12.60
C GLN A 11 10.41 7.85 -12.60
N GLU A 12 11.57 8.04 -13.18
CA GLU A 12 12.56 6.97 -13.39
C GLU A 12 13.03 6.33 -12.07
N SER A 13 13.25 7.14 -11.03
CA SER A 13 13.65 6.62 -9.72
C SER A 13 12.58 5.76 -9.10
N ALA A 14 11.32 6.22 -9.15
CA ALA A 14 10.19 5.46 -8.64
C ALA A 14 10.02 4.15 -9.40
N LYS A 15 10.09 4.20 -10.71
CA LYS A 15 9.98 3.01 -11.56
C LYS A 15 11.04 1.97 -11.26
N ARG A 16 12.28 2.38 -11.02
CA ARG A 16 13.37 1.45 -10.69
C ARG A 16 13.12 0.72 -9.38
N VAL A 17 12.69 1.44 -8.36
CA VAL A 17 12.37 0.83 -7.07
C VAL A 17 11.21 -0.14 -7.21
N LEU A 18 10.17 0.26 -7.92
CA LEU A 18 9.00 -0.59 -8.15
C LEU A 18 9.36 -1.82 -8.98
N ASP A 19 10.17 -1.69 -10.02
CA ASP A 19 10.63 -2.84 -10.83
C ASP A 19 11.40 -3.84 -9.98
N PHE A 20 12.24 -3.37 -9.07
CA PHE A 20 12.96 -4.22 -8.14
C PHE A 20 11.99 -5.00 -7.24
N HIS A 21 10.99 -4.33 -6.66
CA HIS A 21 10.01 -4.99 -5.80
C HIS A 21 9.12 -5.96 -6.57
N ILE A 22 8.75 -5.63 -7.79
CA ILE A 22 7.96 -6.52 -8.66
C ILE A 22 8.77 -7.76 -9.02
N GLY A 23 10.07 -7.61 -9.27
CA GLY A 23 10.97 -8.76 -9.46
C GLY A 23 10.99 -9.68 -8.24
N GLY A 24 11.05 -9.11 -7.04
CA GLY A 24 10.94 -9.87 -5.80
C GLY A 24 9.59 -10.56 -5.65
N PHE A 25 8.51 -9.90 -6.03
CA PHE A 25 7.17 -10.48 -5.99
C PHE A 25 7.03 -11.67 -6.95
N LYS A 26 7.61 -11.61 -8.14
CA LYS A 26 7.62 -12.74 -9.06
C LYS A 26 8.29 -13.97 -8.45
N ALA A 27 9.34 -13.77 -7.66
CA ALA A 27 10.09 -14.83 -7.02
C ALA A 27 9.44 -15.37 -5.75
N THR A 28 8.87 -14.51 -4.92
CA THR A 28 8.42 -14.84 -3.56
C THR A 28 6.92 -14.68 -3.33
N LYS A 29 6.22 -14.00 -4.21
CA LYS A 29 4.82 -13.55 -4.08
C LYS A 29 4.58 -12.57 -2.93
N VAL A 30 5.64 -11.97 -2.39
CA VAL A 30 5.55 -10.98 -1.32
C VAL A 30 6.00 -9.63 -1.83
N MET A 31 5.16 -8.60 -1.64
CA MET A 31 5.51 -7.21 -1.87
C MET A 31 5.78 -6.53 -0.54
N PRO A 32 6.80 -5.68 -0.45
CA PRO A 32 6.91 -4.79 0.70
C PRO A 32 5.72 -3.84 0.75
N HIS A 33 5.47 -3.28 1.92
CA HIS A 33 4.49 -2.21 2.04
C HIS A 33 5.03 -0.96 1.34
N LEU A 34 4.24 -0.37 0.45
CA LEU A 34 4.67 0.79 -0.33
C LEU A 34 4.00 2.05 0.20
N MET A 35 4.76 3.15 0.22
CA MET A 35 4.25 4.47 0.57
C MET A 35 4.55 5.43 -0.58
N PHE A 36 3.51 5.85 -1.28
CA PHE A 36 3.63 6.86 -2.34
C PHE A 36 3.53 8.25 -1.74
N VAL A 37 4.56 9.06 -1.92
CA VAL A 37 4.63 10.41 -1.40
C VAL A 37 4.77 11.38 -2.56
N ALA A 38 3.82 12.28 -2.69
CA ALA A 38 3.85 13.31 -3.74
C ALA A 38 2.89 14.44 -3.42
N PRO A 39 3.12 15.63 -3.98
CA PRO A 39 2.12 16.69 -3.94
C PRO A 39 0.80 16.24 -4.56
N LYS A 40 -0.29 16.90 -4.17
CA LYS A 40 -1.61 16.61 -4.70
C LYS A 40 -1.62 16.77 -6.23
N GLY A 41 -2.24 15.83 -6.92
CA GLY A 41 -2.33 15.86 -8.38
C GLY A 41 -1.13 15.32 -9.12
N CYS A 42 -0.13 14.76 -8.44
CA CYS A 42 1.09 14.24 -9.08
C CYS A 42 1.03 12.76 -9.45
N GLY A 43 -0.15 12.15 -9.42
CA GLY A 43 -0.34 10.81 -9.97
C GLY A 43 -0.06 9.66 -9.01
N LYS A 44 -0.17 9.85 -7.69
CA LYS A 44 -0.01 8.77 -6.70
C LYS A 44 -0.96 7.61 -6.98
N THR A 45 -2.23 7.91 -7.16
CA THR A 45 -3.26 6.90 -7.43
C THR A 45 -3.02 6.21 -8.77
N THR A 46 -2.63 6.97 -9.80
CA THR A 46 -2.32 6.42 -11.12
C THR A 46 -1.18 5.41 -11.04
N LEU A 47 -0.11 5.74 -10.32
CA LEU A 47 1.03 4.83 -10.17
C LEU A 47 0.64 3.61 -9.32
N ALA A 48 -0.13 3.81 -8.24
CA ALA A 48 -0.60 2.70 -7.42
C ALA A 48 -1.47 1.73 -8.23
N LYS A 49 -2.37 2.25 -9.07
CA LYS A 49 -3.18 1.40 -9.95
C LYS A 49 -2.32 0.63 -10.95
N ALA A 50 -1.28 1.26 -11.47
CA ALA A 50 -0.34 0.59 -12.38
C ALA A 50 0.39 -0.56 -11.69
N VAL A 51 0.82 -0.37 -10.45
CA VAL A 51 1.39 -1.45 -9.64
C VAL A 51 0.37 -2.57 -9.44
N ALA A 52 -0.85 -2.24 -9.05
CA ALA A 52 -1.90 -3.23 -8.81
C ALA A 52 -2.18 -4.06 -10.08
N ARG A 53 -2.25 -3.42 -11.24
CA ARG A 53 -2.43 -4.13 -12.52
C ARG A 53 -1.27 -5.07 -12.82
N THR A 54 -0.06 -4.64 -12.53
CA THR A 54 1.13 -5.46 -12.74
C THR A 54 1.12 -6.70 -11.83
N LEU A 55 0.77 -6.52 -10.55
CA LEU A 55 0.65 -7.64 -9.63
C LEU A 55 -0.45 -8.61 -10.04
N LYS A 56 -1.58 -8.10 -10.52
CA LYS A 56 -2.66 -8.94 -11.04
C LYS A 56 -2.23 -9.71 -12.29
N GLY A 57 -1.39 -9.14 -13.11
CA GLY A 57 -0.83 -9.84 -14.27
C GLY A 57 0.05 -11.02 -13.90
N ILE A 58 0.67 -10.98 -12.71
CA ILE A 58 1.50 -12.06 -12.18
C ILE A 58 0.64 -13.06 -11.39
N ASP A 59 -0.31 -12.56 -10.61
CA ASP A 59 -1.25 -13.35 -9.80
C ASP A 59 -2.68 -12.89 -10.10
N ASP A 60 -3.35 -13.59 -10.98
CA ASP A 60 -4.68 -13.22 -11.49
C ASP A 60 -5.75 -13.20 -10.41
N ALA A 61 -5.55 -13.89 -9.29
CA ALA A 61 -6.49 -13.91 -8.17
C ALA A 61 -6.53 -12.57 -7.42
N LYS A 62 -5.50 -11.74 -7.53
CA LYS A 62 -5.44 -10.49 -6.77
C LYS A 62 -6.45 -9.46 -7.27
N ARG A 63 -7.29 -8.99 -6.35
CA ARG A 63 -8.22 -7.88 -6.59
C ARG A 63 -7.60 -6.57 -6.09
N TYR A 64 -8.09 -5.47 -6.63
CA TYR A 64 -7.63 -4.14 -6.23
C TYR A 64 -8.75 -3.38 -5.52
N PHE A 65 -8.43 -2.83 -4.35
CA PHE A 65 -9.35 -1.98 -3.58
C PHE A 65 -8.67 -0.67 -3.21
N GLU A 66 -9.41 0.43 -3.36
CA GLU A 66 -8.99 1.73 -2.87
C GLU A 66 -9.82 2.10 -1.65
N ILE A 67 -9.16 2.55 -0.59
CA ILE A 67 -9.80 3.01 0.62
C ILE A 67 -9.40 4.46 0.84
N ASN A 68 -10.38 5.37 0.87
CA ASN A 68 -10.13 6.75 1.28
C ASN A 68 -10.09 6.81 2.81
N CYS A 69 -8.92 7.08 3.37
CA CYS A 69 -8.73 7.04 4.81
C CYS A 69 -9.51 8.12 5.56
N SER A 70 -9.94 9.19 4.87
CA SER A 70 -10.80 10.20 5.50
C SER A 70 -12.18 9.64 5.90
N THR A 71 -12.58 8.51 5.32
CA THR A 71 -13.86 7.85 5.65
C THR A 71 -13.75 6.87 6.81
N ILE A 72 -12.54 6.56 7.27
CA ILE A 72 -12.32 5.66 8.39
C ILE A 72 -12.50 6.43 9.70
N LYS A 73 -13.38 5.97 10.58
CA LYS A 73 -13.73 6.67 11.81
C LYS A 73 -13.04 6.11 13.04
N ASN A 74 -12.94 4.80 13.16
CA ASN A 74 -12.36 4.12 14.31
C ASN A 74 -11.98 2.69 13.97
N VAL A 75 -11.34 1.99 14.92
CA VAL A 75 -10.88 0.63 14.71
C VAL A 75 -12.02 -0.36 14.52
N LYS A 76 -13.16 -0.13 15.18
CA LYS A 76 -14.33 -1.02 15.05
C LYS A 76 -14.88 -1.00 13.61
N GLN A 77 -15.08 0.20 13.06
CA GLN A 77 -15.51 0.36 11.67
C GLN A 77 -14.47 -0.22 10.70
N PHE A 78 -13.19 0.09 10.92
CA PHE A 78 -12.10 -0.41 10.10
C PHE A 78 -12.11 -1.94 10.05
N PHE A 79 -12.21 -2.60 11.20
CA PHE A 79 -12.21 -4.05 11.28
C PHE A 79 -13.43 -4.66 10.61
N ASN A 80 -14.64 -4.17 10.95
CA ASN A 80 -15.89 -4.77 10.47
C ASN A 80 -16.19 -4.46 9.01
N GLN A 81 -15.80 -3.29 8.53
CA GLN A 81 -16.18 -2.85 7.18
C GLN A 81 -15.05 -2.98 6.15
N LEU A 82 -13.81 -3.06 6.58
CA LEU A 82 -12.66 -3.12 5.67
C LEU A 82 -11.85 -4.41 5.85
N VAL A 83 -11.46 -4.75 7.07
CA VAL A 83 -10.62 -5.92 7.29
C VAL A 83 -11.36 -7.21 6.95
N ILE A 84 -12.52 -7.44 7.54
CA ILE A 84 -13.28 -8.68 7.33
C ILE A 84 -13.70 -8.82 5.86
N PRO A 85 -14.40 -7.83 5.25
CA PRO A 85 -14.89 -8.03 3.88
C PRO A 85 -13.84 -7.99 2.80
N LEU A 86 -12.73 -7.27 2.99
CA LEU A 86 -11.75 -7.05 1.92
C LEU A 86 -10.45 -7.83 2.09
N MET A 87 -10.12 -8.25 3.30
CA MET A 87 -8.79 -8.80 3.61
C MET A 87 -8.83 -10.24 4.12
N GLN A 88 -9.90 -10.63 4.81
CA GLN A 88 -9.98 -11.99 5.36
C GLN A 88 -10.13 -13.02 4.23
N ASP A 89 -9.17 -13.95 4.16
CA ASP A 89 -9.15 -15.02 3.14
C ASP A 89 -9.27 -14.49 1.71
N ARG A 90 -8.64 -13.34 1.44
CA ARG A 90 -8.68 -12.69 0.13
C ARG A 90 -7.30 -12.54 -0.47
N ASP A 91 -7.26 -12.58 -1.79
CA ASP A 91 -6.08 -12.17 -2.57
C ASP A 91 -6.34 -10.75 -3.06
N ALA A 92 -5.61 -9.79 -2.52
CA ALA A 92 -5.92 -8.38 -2.77
C ALA A 92 -4.68 -7.49 -2.72
N THR A 93 -4.75 -6.42 -3.50
CA THR A 93 -3.87 -5.26 -3.38
C THR A 93 -4.73 -4.10 -2.89
N ILE A 94 -4.36 -3.50 -1.78
CA ILE A 94 -5.19 -2.49 -1.12
C ILE A 94 -4.40 -1.19 -1.04
N LEU A 95 -4.98 -0.12 -1.60
CA LEU A 95 -4.45 1.23 -1.49
C LEU A 95 -5.20 2.00 -0.41
N PHE A 96 -4.46 2.49 0.57
CA PHE A 96 -4.95 3.43 1.57
C PHE A 96 -4.58 4.84 1.11
N ASP A 97 -5.54 5.51 0.46
CA ASP A 97 -5.36 6.87 -0.02
C ASP A 97 -5.61 7.89 1.09
N GLU A 98 -4.94 9.03 1.00
CA GLU A 98 -4.96 10.04 2.06
C GLU A 98 -4.59 9.44 3.42
N ALA A 99 -3.47 8.74 3.46
CA ALA A 99 -3.04 7.96 4.62
C ALA A 99 -2.80 8.83 5.87
N SER A 100 -2.54 10.13 5.70
CA SER A 100 -2.42 11.07 6.82
C SER A 100 -3.72 11.23 7.62
N GLU A 101 -4.86 10.86 7.04
CA GLU A 101 -6.18 10.95 7.68
C GLU A 101 -6.53 9.70 8.50
N ILE A 102 -5.68 8.70 8.56
CA ILE A 102 -5.93 7.49 9.35
C ILE A 102 -6.06 7.85 10.84
N PRO A 103 -7.17 7.47 11.50
CA PRO A 103 -7.32 7.72 12.93
C PRO A 103 -6.24 7.03 13.76
N LYS A 104 -5.95 7.60 14.92
CA LYS A 104 -4.87 7.12 15.78
C LYS A 104 -5.05 5.66 16.22
N ASP A 105 -6.27 5.27 16.60
CA ASP A 105 -6.55 3.90 17.02
C ASP A 105 -6.36 2.89 15.87
N VAL A 106 -6.73 3.29 14.66
CA VAL A 106 -6.51 2.47 13.45
C VAL A 106 -5.03 2.38 13.13
N SER A 107 -4.28 3.48 13.27
CA SER A 107 -2.83 3.47 13.09
C SER A 107 -2.15 2.50 14.06
N MET A 108 -2.60 2.46 15.31
CA MET A 108 -2.07 1.53 16.30
C MET A 108 -2.36 0.07 15.93
N ALA A 109 -3.56 -0.21 15.43
CA ALA A 109 -3.91 -1.54 14.93
C ALA A 109 -3.02 -1.92 13.73
N MET A 110 -2.78 -0.99 12.83
CA MET A 110 -1.93 -1.21 11.66
C MET A 110 -0.48 -1.52 12.03
N LEU A 111 0.04 -0.98 13.13
CA LEU A 111 1.38 -1.32 13.61
C LEU A 111 1.51 -2.81 13.90
N THR A 112 0.45 -3.43 14.41
CA THR A 112 0.42 -4.88 14.63
C THR A 112 0.25 -5.63 13.32
N ILE A 113 -0.72 -5.21 12.50
CA ILE A 113 -1.07 -5.91 11.26
C ILE A 113 0.10 -5.92 10.27
N LEU A 114 0.77 -4.78 10.11
CA LEU A 114 1.77 -4.59 9.04
C LEU A 114 3.18 -5.02 9.43
N ASN A 115 3.34 -5.69 10.56
CA ASN A 115 4.64 -6.13 11.04
C ASN A 115 4.71 -7.67 11.05
N PRO A 116 4.91 -8.31 9.86
CA PRO A 116 4.80 -9.75 9.73
C PRO A 116 5.94 -10.49 10.41
N ASN A 117 5.68 -11.74 10.76
CA ASN A 117 6.68 -12.69 11.26
C ASN A 117 7.55 -13.23 10.10
N ALA A 118 8.42 -14.20 10.41
CA ALA A 118 9.33 -14.79 9.43
C ALA A 118 8.60 -15.52 8.29
N GLU A 119 7.36 -15.95 8.50
CA GLU A 119 6.53 -16.59 7.48
C GLU A 119 5.67 -15.60 6.70
N ASN A 120 5.90 -14.29 6.85
CA ASN A 120 5.13 -13.22 6.22
C ASN A 120 3.65 -13.25 6.61
N MET A 121 3.37 -13.53 7.87
CA MET A 121 2.02 -13.59 8.40
C MET A 121 1.89 -12.77 9.68
N THR A 122 0.69 -12.21 9.89
CA THR A 122 0.30 -11.63 11.17
C THR A 122 -1.12 -12.03 11.50
N SER A 123 -1.46 -11.91 12.78
CA SER A 123 -2.83 -12.08 13.26
C SER A 123 -3.23 -10.85 14.04
N PHE A 124 -4.46 -10.43 13.87
CA PHE A 124 -5.03 -9.32 14.63
C PHE A 124 -6.40 -9.73 15.17
N SER A 125 -6.56 -9.55 16.48
CA SER A 125 -7.81 -9.86 17.15
C SER A 125 -8.52 -8.58 17.57
N PHE A 126 -9.82 -8.54 17.28
CA PHE A 126 -10.68 -7.45 17.73
C PHE A 126 -12.01 -8.06 18.20
N GLU A 127 -12.38 -7.76 19.45
CA GLU A 127 -13.53 -8.39 20.10
C GLU A 127 -13.38 -9.93 20.05
N ASP A 128 -14.36 -10.65 19.52
CA ASP A 128 -14.36 -12.11 19.46
C ASP A 128 -13.79 -12.67 18.15
N TYR A 129 -13.26 -11.81 17.28
CA TYR A 129 -12.77 -12.21 15.97
C TYR A 129 -11.27 -12.10 15.87
N THR A 130 -10.64 -13.09 15.23
CA THR A 130 -9.24 -13.05 14.85
C THR A 130 -9.14 -13.18 13.34
N VAL A 131 -8.40 -12.28 12.71
CA VAL A 131 -8.12 -12.34 11.28
C VAL A 131 -6.65 -12.58 11.09
N ASP A 132 -6.31 -13.54 10.25
CA ASP A 132 -4.95 -13.82 9.83
C ASP A 132 -4.64 -13.09 8.53
N PHE A 133 -3.50 -12.42 8.48
CA PHE A 133 -3.03 -11.70 7.30
C PHE A 133 -1.86 -12.46 6.71
N ASP A 134 -2.05 -12.90 5.48
CA ASP A 134 -1.02 -13.61 4.71
C ASP A 134 -0.50 -12.64 3.64
N PHE A 135 0.75 -12.17 3.79
CA PHE A 135 1.32 -11.18 2.89
C PHE A 135 1.83 -11.78 1.57
N SER A 136 1.70 -13.08 1.39
CA SER A 136 1.81 -13.66 0.05
C SER A 136 0.51 -13.50 -0.76
N ARG A 137 -0.60 -13.19 -0.09
CA ARG A 137 -1.91 -12.96 -0.70
C ARG A 137 -2.32 -11.49 -0.69
N LEU A 138 -1.92 -10.75 0.34
CA LEU A 138 -2.28 -9.35 0.55
C LEU A 138 -1.07 -8.46 0.31
N SER A 139 -1.27 -7.39 -0.44
CA SER A 139 -0.27 -6.34 -0.65
C SER A 139 -0.88 -5.00 -0.27
N PHE A 140 -0.14 -4.20 0.50
CA PHE A 140 -0.63 -2.92 1.00
C PHE A 140 0.18 -1.77 0.43
N MET A 141 -0.54 -0.75 -0.01
CA MET A 141 0.03 0.50 -0.50
C MET A 141 -0.63 1.67 0.21
N PHE A 142 0.13 2.71 0.44
CA PHE A 142 -0.32 3.93 1.09
C PHE A 142 0.02 5.12 0.21
N ALA A 143 -0.82 6.13 0.19
CA ALA A 143 -0.55 7.36 -0.53
C ALA A 143 -0.79 8.56 0.38
N THR A 144 0.15 9.50 0.39
CA THR A 144 0.05 10.71 1.21
C THR A 144 0.76 11.87 0.53
N THR A 145 0.30 13.09 0.83
CA THR A 145 1.00 14.31 0.45
C THR A 145 2.02 14.74 1.51
N GLU A 146 1.86 14.24 2.74
CA GLU A 146 2.67 14.66 3.88
C GLU A 146 3.23 13.46 4.64
N THR A 147 4.53 13.54 4.96
CA THR A 147 5.19 12.52 5.77
C THR A 147 5.20 12.87 7.26
N GLN A 148 4.72 14.06 7.65
CA GLN A 148 4.96 14.63 8.98
C GLN A 148 3.79 14.57 9.96
N SER A 149 2.70 13.88 9.64
CA SER A 149 1.56 13.79 10.56
C SER A 149 1.61 12.50 11.38
N VAL A 150 0.46 12.10 11.94
CA VAL A 150 0.29 10.88 12.76
C VAL A 150 0.96 9.64 12.14
N PHE A 151 1.11 9.65 10.84
CA PHE A 151 1.73 8.58 10.07
C PHE A 151 3.24 8.44 10.34
N HIS A 152 3.86 9.44 10.93
CA HIS A 152 5.29 9.42 11.23
C HIS A 152 5.64 8.28 12.20
N ALA A 153 4.80 8.05 13.19
CA ALA A 153 4.99 6.95 14.13
C ALA A 153 4.89 5.57 13.45
N LEU A 154 4.01 5.45 12.44
CA LEU A 154 3.92 4.24 11.63
C LEU A 154 5.17 4.04 10.78
N MET A 155 5.64 5.12 10.15
CA MET A 155 6.82 5.05 9.28
C MET A 155 8.09 4.64 10.03
N ASP A 156 8.25 5.10 11.28
CA ASP A 156 9.42 4.80 12.08
C ASP A 156 9.47 3.35 12.55
N ARG A 157 8.32 2.68 12.65
CA ARG A 157 8.22 1.33 13.19
C ARG A 157 7.97 0.26 12.15
N LEU A 158 7.58 0.64 10.93
CA LEU A 158 7.30 -0.29 9.84
C LEU A 158 8.35 -0.16 8.76
N GLU A 159 8.70 -1.29 8.17
CA GLU A 159 9.53 -1.30 6.98
C GLU A 159 8.67 -0.96 5.77
N LEU A 160 8.55 0.34 5.49
CA LEU A 160 7.85 0.85 4.33
C LEU A 160 8.86 1.22 3.25
N SER A 161 8.58 0.83 2.03
CA SER A 161 9.34 1.31 0.88
C SER A 161 8.74 2.64 0.41
N LEU A 162 9.51 3.72 0.56
CA LEU A 162 9.08 5.06 0.16
C LEU A 162 9.27 5.27 -1.33
N ILE A 163 8.19 5.63 -2.00
CA ILE A 163 8.19 5.93 -3.42
C ILE A 163 7.88 7.42 -3.58
N HIS A 164 8.89 8.21 -3.88
CA HIS A 164 8.73 9.63 -4.11
C HIS A 164 8.35 9.89 -5.56
N ILE A 165 7.24 10.57 -5.77
CA ILE A 165 6.78 10.99 -7.09
C ILE A 165 7.07 12.48 -7.23
N SER A 166 7.88 12.81 -8.22
CA SER A 166 8.29 14.18 -8.49
C SER A 166 7.25 14.90 -9.34
N GLU A 167 7.19 16.22 -9.19
CA GLU A 167 6.40 17.03 -10.12
C GLU A 167 6.96 16.89 -11.53
N PRO A 168 6.08 16.88 -12.57
CA PRO A 168 6.56 16.83 -13.94
C PRO A 168 7.45 18.04 -14.22
N THR A 169 8.63 17.79 -14.80
CA THR A 169 9.52 18.85 -15.22
C THR A 169 8.91 19.53 -16.44
N ARG A 170 8.65 20.85 -16.36
CA ARG A 170 8.22 21.60 -17.52
C ARG A 170 9.41 21.83 -18.42
N PRO A 171 9.29 21.63 -19.73
CA PRO A 171 10.38 21.99 -20.62
C PRO A 171 10.66 23.49 -20.55
N LEU A 172 11.93 23.81 -20.51
CA LEU A 172 12.35 25.22 -20.58
C LEU A 172 12.05 25.73 -21.99
N GLU A 173 11.25 26.77 -22.07
CA GLU A 173 11.00 27.47 -23.32
C GLU A 173 12.19 28.34 -23.71
#